data_0dbcf10f73df8631eae53b4b042ee9db
#
_entry.id   0dbcf10f73df8631eae53b4b042ee9db
#
_cell.length_a   1.000
_cell.length_b   1.000
_cell.length_c   1.000
_cell.angle_alpha   90.00
_cell.angle_beta   90.00
_cell.angle_gamma   90.00
#
_symmetry.space_group_name_H-M   'P 1'
#
loop_
_entity.id
_entity.type
_entity.pdbx_description
1 polymer ?
#
loop_
_entity_poly.entity_id
_entity_poly.type
_entity_poly.pdbx_seq_one_letter_code
_entity_poly.pdbx_strand_id
1 'polypeptide(L)'
;MDFRQLKYFLVVSEELSFSRAAERCFISQSAISHQVARLEKELGATLFERSTRAVHLSPAGSRLVPIAQQVLSLETMAYSVARDPSARIRITGNMSFAGQTLDAIAHVRERHPDLDVEFVIKSFAHRMDAVASGDADIALIRGSVDRPGLEPIDLGVEDLLIVMSSRHPSAGQQSVDLNDLAAYPLLLPPRQSQVLIHQVVEDAFREIGRRVQLGPAIPSDHTATLDVITNPKAWTLLYSITAGESPRAGISFMREAHGRLRIPVSGVTRSGATHVPEFNDLIQALKDSMNPSFTE
;
A
#
# COMPACT_ATOMS: atom_id res chain seq x y z
N MET A 1 -23.04 -7.50 24.35
CA MET A 1 -22.30 -7.13 23.13
C MET A 1 -21.77 -8.41 22.49
N ASP A 2 -22.00 -8.61 21.19
CA ASP A 2 -21.47 -9.75 20.43
C ASP A 2 -20.77 -9.25 19.14
N PHE A 3 -19.99 -10.14 18.51
CA PHE A 3 -19.22 -9.81 17.29
C PHE A 3 -20.11 -9.40 16.10
N ARG A 4 -21.32 -9.98 16.02
CA ARG A 4 -22.28 -9.65 14.95
C ARG A 4 -22.79 -8.21 15.09
N GLN A 5 -23.05 -7.77 16.29
CA GLN A 5 -23.47 -6.40 16.59
C GLN A 5 -22.37 -5.40 16.20
N LEU A 6 -21.10 -5.70 16.55
CA LEU A 6 -19.96 -4.86 16.16
C LEU A 6 -19.76 -4.82 14.65
N LYS A 7 -19.91 -5.96 13.96
CA LYS A 7 -19.83 -6.02 12.49
C LYS A 7 -20.90 -5.15 11.83
N TYR A 8 -22.14 -5.24 12.29
CA TYR A 8 -23.22 -4.40 11.75
C TYR A 8 -23.02 -2.92 12.05
N PHE A 9 -22.53 -2.57 13.25
CA PHE A 9 -22.16 -1.21 13.59
C PHE A 9 -21.09 -0.66 12.61
N LEU A 10 -20.04 -1.39 12.33
CA LEU A 10 -19.00 -0.98 11.39
C LEU A 10 -19.53 -0.80 9.96
N VAL A 11 -20.33 -1.74 9.47
CA VAL A 11 -20.92 -1.60 8.12
C VAL A 11 -21.84 -0.37 8.03
N VAL A 12 -22.64 -0.09 9.06
CA VAL A 12 -23.46 1.13 9.09
C VAL A 12 -22.59 2.40 9.18
N SER A 13 -21.45 2.34 9.88
CA SER A 13 -20.53 3.47 10.00
C SER A 13 -19.82 3.82 8.68
N GLU A 14 -19.58 2.83 7.84
CA GLU A 14 -19.01 3.01 6.49
C GLU A 14 -20.05 3.53 5.49
N GLU A 15 -21.25 2.93 5.49
CA GLU A 15 -22.30 3.27 4.55
C GLU A 15 -23.07 4.56 4.90
N LEU A 16 -23.04 4.98 6.17
CA LEU A 16 -23.86 6.06 6.71
C LEU A 16 -25.35 5.94 6.29
N SER A 17 -25.81 4.70 6.15
CA SER A 17 -27.15 4.33 5.71
C SER A 17 -27.52 2.92 6.18
N PHE A 18 -28.55 2.80 6.98
CA PHE A 18 -29.05 1.49 7.44
C PHE A 18 -29.56 0.61 6.30
N SER A 19 -30.14 1.21 5.24
CA SER A 19 -30.64 0.46 4.09
C SER A 19 -29.48 -0.14 3.27
N ARG A 20 -28.47 0.68 2.89
CA ARG A 20 -27.28 0.18 2.16
C ARG A 20 -26.48 -0.81 2.98
N ALA A 21 -26.33 -0.57 4.29
CA ALA A 21 -25.68 -1.49 5.19
C ALA A 21 -26.40 -2.86 5.27
N ALA A 22 -27.74 -2.84 5.29
CA ALA A 22 -28.55 -4.04 5.28
C ALA A 22 -28.41 -4.84 3.97
N GLU A 23 -28.45 -4.15 2.81
CA GLU A 23 -28.18 -4.73 1.49
C GLU A 23 -26.77 -5.39 1.45
N ARG A 24 -25.75 -4.69 1.92
CA ARG A 24 -24.38 -5.20 1.96
C ARG A 24 -24.22 -6.41 2.89
N CYS A 25 -25.03 -6.49 3.95
CA CYS A 25 -25.05 -7.62 4.88
C CYS A 25 -26.05 -8.74 4.50
N PHE A 26 -26.79 -8.59 3.41
CA PHE A 26 -27.84 -9.53 2.96
C PHE A 26 -28.90 -9.80 4.03
N ILE A 27 -29.34 -8.76 4.77
CA ILE A 27 -30.39 -8.84 5.79
C ILE A 27 -31.41 -7.71 5.61
N SER A 28 -32.50 -7.73 6.39
CA SER A 28 -33.46 -6.65 6.38
C SER A 28 -32.95 -5.41 7.12
N GLN A 29 -33.37 -4.23 6.68
CA GLN A 29 -33.04 -2.94 7.35
C GLN A 29 -33.52 -2.92 8.82
N SER A 30 -34.66 -3.56 9.13
CA SER A 30 -35.17 -3.68 10.50
C SER A 30 -34.23 -4.55 11.36
N ALA A 31 -33.66 -5.62 10.78
CA ALA A 31 -32.75 -6.51 11.50
C ALA A 31 -31.46 -5.80 11.88
N ILE A 32 -30.80 -5.10 10.93
CA ILE A 32 -29.56 -4.38 11.23
C ILE A 32 -29.81 -3.24 12.21
N SER A 33 -30.92 -2.49 12.06
CA SER A 33 -31.31 -1.42 12.98
C SER A 33 -31.53 -1.94 14.40
N HIS A 34 -32.18 -3.08 14.55
CA HIS A 34 -32.43 -3.73 15.86
C HIS A 34 -31.12 -4.17 16.53
N GLN A 35 -30.17 -4.75 15.75
CA GLN A 35 -28.88 -5.17 16.30
C GLN A 35 -28.02 -3.97 16.75
N VAL A 36 -28.01 -2.90 15.99
CA VAL A 36 -27.30 -1.67 16.37
C VAL A 36 -27.96 -1.04 17.61
N ALA A 37 -29.28 -0.93 17.65
CA ALA A 37 -29.99 -0.40 18.82
C ALA A 37 -29.74 -1.24 20.09
N ARG A 38 -29.61 -2.57 19.93
CA ARG A 38 -29.25 -3.45 21.04
C ARG A 38 -27.83 -3.18 21.52
N LEU A 39 -26.88 -2.98 20.62
CA LEU A 39 -25.50 -2.60 20.95
C LEU A 39 -25.46 -1.27 21.70
N GLU A 40 -26.18 -0.24 21.21
CA GLU A 40 -26.30 1.07 21.86
C GLU A 40 -26.86 0.94 23.30
N LYS A 41 -27.91 0.12 23.48
CA LYS A 41 -28.48 -0.16 24.80
C LYS A 41 -27.51 -0.85 25.75
N GLU A 42 -26.77 -1.85 25.27
CA GLU A 42 -25.79 -2.59 26.08
C GLU A 42 -24.57 -1.73 26.46
N LEU A 43 -24.15 -0.82 25.58
CA LEU A 43 -23.08 0.12 25.86
C LEU A 43 -23.52 1.37 26.64
N GLY A 44 -24.83 1.59 26.76
CA GLY A 44 -25.38 2.79 27.39
C GLY A 44 -25.06 4.08 26.63
N ALA A 45 -24.82 4.00 25.32
CA ALA A 45 -24.39 5.13 24.50
C ALA A 45 -25.05 5.09 23.12
N THR A 46 -25.48 6.26 22.63
CA THR A 46 -25.94 6.40 21.24
C THR A 46 -24.72 6.45 20.33
N LEU A 47 -24.67 5.57 19.33
CA LEU A 47 -23.56 5.46 18.37
C LEU A 47 -23.84 6.20 17.06
N PHE A 48 -25.12 6.34 16.70
CA PHE A 48 -25.56 7.07 15.52
C PHE A 48 -26.57 8.16 15.84
N GLU A 49 -26.32 9.35 15.33
CA GLU A 49 -27.28 10.45 15.28
C GLU A 49 -28.13 10.28 14.01
N ARG A 50 -29.45 10.09 14.23
CA ARG A 50 -30.41 9.84 13.15
C ARG A 50 -31.25 11.08 12.92
N SER A 51 -31.20 11.63 11.72
CA SER A 51 -32.17 12.63 11.25
C SER A 51 -33.01 12.04 10.11
N THR A 52 -34.08 12.70 9.75
CA THR A 52 -34.93 12.28 8.60
C THR A 52 -34.21 12.31 7.26
N ARG A 53 -33.01 12.93 7.20
CA ARG A 53 -32.24 13.13 5.97
C ARG A 53 -30.86 12.48 5.97
N ALA A 54 -30.31 12.15 7.13
CA ALA A 54 -28.94 11.61 7.22
C ALA A 54 -28.70 10.80 8.50
N VAL A 55 -27.76 9.88 8.40
CA VAL A 55 -27.20 9.11 9.52
C VAL A 55 -25.74 9.56 9.68
N HIS A 56 -25.35 9.95 10.88
CA HIS A 56 -23.98 10.32 11.23
C HIS A 56 -23.52 9.54 12.45
N LEU A 57 -22.22 9.33 12.55
CA LEU A 57 -21.64 8.80 13.79
C LEU A 57 -21.73 9.85 14.90
N SER A 58 -22.16 9.43 16.08
CA SER A 58 -22.01 10.23 17.29
C SER A 58 -20.53 10.32 17.70
N PRO A 59 -20.15 11.20 18.63
CA PRO A 59 -18.81 11.19 19.22
C PRO A 59 -18.44 9.84 19.88
N ALA A 60 -19.42 9.13 20.46
CA ALA A 60 -19.22 7.80 21.01
C ALA A 60 -19.01 6.75 19.90
N GLY A 61 -19.81 6.81 18.83
CA GLY A 61 -19.65 5.97 17.65
C GLY A 61 -18.28 6.15 17.01
N SER A 62 -17.84 7.38 16.81
CA SER A 62 -16.53 7.67 16.24
C SER A 62 -15.36 7.07 17.05
N ARG A 63 -15.45 7.11 18.38
CA ARG A 63 -14.44 6.46 19.25
C ARG A 63 -14.54 4.95 19.23
N LEU A 64 -15.73 4.38 19.04
CA LEU A 64 -15.92 2.93 19.02
C LEU A 64 -15.43 2.28 17.73
N VAL A 65 -15.45 2.98 16.58
CA VAL A 65 -15.02 2.41 15.27
C VAL A 65 -13.65 1.70 15.35
N PRO A 66 -12.56 2.35 15.77
CA PRO A 66 -11.25 1.69 15.82
C PRO A 66 -11.22 0.50 16.79
N ILE A 67 -11.94 0.61 17.92
CA ILE A 67 -12.01 -0.49 18.90
C ILE A 67 -12.78 -1.68 18.35
N ALA A 68 -13.92 -1.44 17.69
CA ALA A 68 -14.71 -2.50 17.06
C ALA A 68 -13.92 -3.23 15.96
N GLN A 69 -13.15 -2.50 15.16
CA GLN A 69 -12.24 -3.08 14.17
C GLN A 69 -11.21 -4.01 14.82
N GLN A 70 -10.57 -3.57 15.91
CA GLN A 70 -9.60 -4.39 16.65
C GLN A 70 -10.24 -5.66 17.23
N VAL A 71 -11.43 -5.56 17.83
CA VAL A 71 -12.15 -6.72 18.41
C VAL A 71 -12.48 -7.76 17.33
N LEU A 72 -13.00 -7.33 16.17
CA LEU A 72 -13.30 -8.26 15.06
C LEU A 72 -12.04 -8.87 14.45
N SER A 73 -10.95 -8.11 14.44
CA SER A 73 -9.64 -8.63 14.04
C SER A 73 -9.16 -9.75 14.98
N LEU A 74 -9.31 -9.57 16.29
CA LEU A 74 -8.98 -10.60 17.28
C LEU A 74 -9.88 -11.84 17.16
N GLU A 75 -11.17 -11.66 16.83
CA GLU A 75 -12.08 -12.78 16.53
C GLU A 75 -11.55 -13.60 15.35
N THR A 76 -11.21 -12.94 14.24
CA THR A 76 -10.64 -13.60 13.04
C THR A 76 -9.37 -14.35 13.38
N MET A 77 -8.47 -13.73 14.18
CA MET A 77 -7.23 -14.35 14.61
C MET A 77 -7.49 -15.61 15.49
N ALA A 78 -8.45 -15.55 16.40
CA ALA A 78 -8.80 -16.70 17.21
C ALA A 78 -9.26 -17.89 16.36
N TYR A 79 -10.06 -17.62 15.31
CA TYR A 79 -10.47 -18.66 14.36
C TYR A 79 -9.29 -19.19 13.52
N SER A 80 -8.36 -18.34 13.10
CA SER A 80 -7.19 -18.77 12.30
C SER A 80 -6.27 -19.67 13.13
N VAL A 81 -5.93 -19.26 14.33
CA VAL A 81 -5.09 -20.06 15.26
C VAL A 81 -5.73 -21.41 15.63
N ALA A 82 -7.08 -21.44 15.77
CA ALA A 82 -7.78 -22.67 16.12
C ALA A 82 -7.95 -23.65 14.95
N ARG A 83 -7.94 -23.16 13.70
CA ARG A 83 -8.25 -23.97 12.51
C ARG A 83 -7.03 -24.49 11.77
N ASP A 84 -5.91 -23.82 11.86
CA ASP A 84 -4.72 -24.16 11.09
C ASP A 84 -3.47 -24.08 11.96
N PRO A 85 -2.99 -25.21 12.49
CA PRO A 85 -1.71 -25.30 13.19
C PRO A 85 -0.52 -25.27 12.22
N SER A 86 -0.73 -25.32 10.88
CA SER A 86 0.35 -25.19 9.92
C SER A 86 0.83 -23.73 9.86
N ALA A 87 2.14 -23.56 9.85
CA ALA A 87 2.76 -22.26 9.67
C ALA A 87 2.37 -21.68 8.30
N ARG A 88 1.41 -20.74 8.30
CA ARG A 88 0.96 -20.06 7.10
C ARG A 88 1.24 -18.58 7.21
N ILE A 89 1.80 -17.99 6.16
CA ILE A 89 2.04 -16.55 6.05
C ILE A 89 1.29 -16.01 4.82
N ARG A 90 0.46 -15.00 5.02
CA ARG A 90 -0.32 -14.35 3.97
C ARG A 90 0.23 -12.96 3.70
N ILE A 91 0.81 -12.80 2.52
CA ILE A 91 1.37 -11.53 2.03
C ILE A 91 0.39 -10.88 1.07
N THR A 92 0.24 -9.58 1.15
CA THR A 92 -0.50 -8.83 0.13
C THR A 92 0.33 -7.67 -0.41
N GLY A 93 0.26 -7.44 -1.72
CA GLY A 93 1.00 -6.39 -2.41
C GLY A 93 0.24 -5.88 -3.62
N ASN A 94 0.90 -5.09 -4.45
CA ASN A 94 0.47 -4.84 -5.81
C ASN A 94 1.35 -5.66 -6.79
N MET A 95 1.00 -5.65 -8.07
CA MET A 95 1.71 -6.43 -9.09
C MET A 95 3.22 -6.09 -9.15
N SER A 96 3.62 -4.86 -8.89
CA SER A 96 5.02 -4.45 -8.97
C SER A 96 5.92 -5.04 -7.86
N PHE A 97 5.35 -5.64 -6.82
CA PHE A 97 6.09 -6.39 -5.80
C PHE A 97 6.15 -7.90 -6.09
N ALA A 98 5.50 -8.38 -7.15
CA ALA A 98 5.32 -9.82 -7.36
C ALA A 98 6.66 -10.55 -7.54
N GLY A 99 7.57 -10.03 -8.36
CA GLY A 99 8.87 -10.64 -8.63
C GLY A 99 9.66 -10.86 -7.33
N GLN A 100 9.97 -9.77 -6.62
CA GLN A 100 10.75 -9.81 -5.37
C GLN A 100 10.07 -10.64 -4.28
N THR A 101 8.73 -10.60 -4.22
CA THR A 101 8.00 -11.40 -3.25
C THR A 101 8.12 -12.90 -3.56
N LEU A 102 8.02 -13.28 -4.83
CA LEU A 102 8.19 -14.68 -5.25
C LEU A 102 9.61 -15.18 -5.02
N ASP A 103 10.63 -14.35 -5.28
CA ASP A 103 12.03 -14.67 -4.99
C ASP A 103 12.25 -14.87 -3.48
N ALA A 104 11.72 -13.98 -2.65
CA ALA A 104 11.78 -14.11 -1.20
C ALA A 104 11.07 -15.37 -0.70
N ILE A 105 9.89 -15.68 -1.23
CA ILE A 105 9.15 -16.91 -0.91
C ILE A 105 9.96 -18.15 -1.30
N ALA A 106 10.55 -18.16 -2.48
CA ALA A 106 11.38 -19.29 -2.95
C ALA A 106 12.55 -19.52 -1.99
N HIS A 107 13.26 -18.45 -1.60
CA HIS A 107 14.38 -18.53 -0.68
C HIS A 107 14.00 -19.05 0.71
N VAL A 108 12.86 -18.61 1.24
CA VAL A 108 12.37 -19.08 2.56
C VAL A 108 11.93 -20.55 2.48
N ARG A 109 11.30 -20.98 1.39
CA ARG A 109 10.89 -22.38 1.19
C ARG A 109 12.06 -23.36 1.08
N GLU A 110 13.23 -22.91 0.68
CA GLU A 110 14.45 -23.75 0.72
C GLU A 110 14.81 -24.19 2.14
N ARG A 111 14.55 -23.32 3.14
CA ARG A 111 14.82 -23.59 4.56
C ARG A 111 13.63 -24.18 5.29
N HIS A 112 12.43 -23.84 4.86
CA HIS A 112 11.14 -24.20 5.49
C HIS A 112 10.20 -24.80 4.41
N PRO A 113 10.43 -26.04 3.94
CA PRO A 113 9.66 -26.63 2.84
C PRO A 113 8.16 -26.78 3.11
N ASP A 114 7.80 -26.95 4.39
CA ASP A 114 6.41 -27.14 4.82
C ASP A 114 5.67 -25.80 5.11
N LEU A 115 6.38 -24.66 4.97
CA LEU A 115 5.77 -23.35 5.17
C LEU A 115 4.81 -23.01 4.03
N ASP A 116 3.54 -22.80 4.34
CA ASP A 116 2.55 -22.28 3.39
C ASP A 116 2.65 -20.77 3.32
N VAL A 117 3.04 -20.23 2.16
CA VAL A 117 3.10 -18.79 1.91
C VAL A 117 2.20 -18.44 0.74
N GLU A 118 1.28 -17.54 0.97
CA GLU A 118 0.35 -17.02 -0.03
C GLU A 118 0.66 -15.54 -0.33
N PHE A 119 0.73 -15.19 -1.61
CA PHE A 119 0.84 -13.79 -2.06
C PHE A 119 -0.40 -13.41 -2.87
N VAL A 120 -1.12 -12.38 -2.41
CA VAL A 120 -2.37 -11.90 -3.05
C VAL A 120 -2.25 -10.44 -3.45
N ILE A 121 -2.58 -10.15 -4.71
CA ILE A 121 -2.57 -8.79 -5.24
C ILE A 121 -3.87 -8.08 -4.85
N LYS A 122 -3.74 -6.93 -4.19
CA LYS A 122 -4.87 -6.08 -3.75
C LYS A 122 -4.56 -4.60 -3.96
N SER A 123 -5.62 -3.77 -4.05
CA SER A 123 -5.47 -2.30 -4.03
C SER A 123 -4.93 -1.83 -2.68
N PHE A 124 -4.40 -0.61 -2.61
CA PHE A 124 -3.83 -0.06 -1.37
C PHE A 124 -4.82 -0.12 -0.19
N ALA A 125 -6.05 0.35 -0.38
CA ALA A 125 -7.08 0.32 0.66
C ALA A 125 -7.36 -1.12 1.14
N HIS A 126 -7.59 -2.04 0.21
CA HIS A 126 -7.85 -3.44 0.52
C HIS A 126 -6.66 -4.17 1.18
N ARG A 127 -5.41 -3.74 0.92
CA ARG A 127 -4.24 -4.27 1.64
C ARG A 127 -4.26 -3.85 3.10
N MET A 128 -4.53 -2.57 3.37
CA MET A 128 -4.59 -2.06 4.74
C MET A 128 -5.73 -2.69 5.52
N ASP A 129 -6.89 -2.89 4.88
CA ASP A 129 -8.03 -3.54 5.51
C ASP A 129 -7.75 -5.02 5.79
N ALA A 130 -7.10 -5.73 4.86
CA ALA A 130 -6.74 -7.14 5.04
C ALA A 130 -5.76 -7.35 6.21
N VAL A 131 -4.79 -6.45 6.40
CA VAL A 131 -3.90 -6.51 7.57
C VAL A 131 -4.66 -6.16 8.85
N ALA A 132 -5.49 -5.13 8.83
CA ALA A 132 -6.26 -4.71 9.99
C ALA A 132 -7.25 -5.78 10.46
N SER A 133 -7.89 -6.51 9.52
CA SER A 133 -8.80 -7.62 9.81
C SER A 133 -8.10 -8.93 10.17
N GLY A 134 -6.80 -9.07 9.87
CA GLY A 134 -6.06 -10.32 10.02
C GLY A 134 -6.24 -11.31 8.86
N ASP A 135 -6.80 -10.86 7.73
CA ASP A 135 -6.88 -11.64 6.50
C ASP A 135 -5.52 -11.70 5.76
N ALA A 136 -4.60 -10.80 6.11
CA ALA A 136 -3.20 -10.83 5.72
C ALA A 136 -2.29 -10.56 6.92
N ASP A 137 -1.12 -11.18 6.93
CA ASP A 137 -0.14 -11.02 8.00
C ASP A 137 0.78 -9.83 7.73
N ILE A 138 1.04 -9.55 6.44
CA ILE A 138 1.84 -8.40 6.00
C ILE A 138 1.31 -7.83 4.68
N ALA A 139 1.34 -6.51 4.55
CA ALA A 139 1.09 -5.79 3.31
C ALA A 139 2.35 -5.06 2.85
N LEU A 140 2.75 -5.23 1.60
CA LEU A 140 3.87 -4.53 1.00
C LEU A 140 3.40 -3.20 0.41
N ILE A 141 4.07 -2.10 0.79
CA ILE A 141 3.76 -0.76 0.32
C ILE A 141 5.02 0.04 0.00
N ARG A 142 4.86 1.07 -0.82
CA ARG A 142 5.83 2.16 -0.93
C ARG A 142 5.41 3.29 0.00
N GLY A 143 6.37 3.87 0.72
CA GLY A 143 6.12 4.85 1.77
C GLY A 143 5.83 4.21 3.12
N SER A 144 5.19 4.95 3.98
CA SER A 144 4.76 4.54 5.31
C SER A 144 3.24 4.69 5.46
N VAL A 145 2.68 4.06 6.46
CA VAL A 145 1.28 4.21 6.84
C VAL A 145 1.20 4.70 8.28
N ASP A 146 0.34 5.71 8.48
CA ASP A 146 -0.06 6.16 9.81
C ASP A 146 -1.54 5.82 9.99
N ARG A 147 -1.81 4.61 10.47
CA ARG A 147 -3.15 4.10 10.74
C ARG A 147 -3.14 3.39 12.10
N PRO A 148 -4.02 3.79 13.04
CA PRO A 148 -4.12 3.15 14.34
C PRO A 148 -4.26 1.63 14.22
N GLY A 149 -3.47 0.88 15.01
CA GLY A 149 -3.48 -0.58 15.01
C GLY A 149 -2.64 -1.24 13.92
N LEU A 150 -1.97 -0.47 13.08
CA LEU A 150 -0.98 -0.94 12.11
C LEU A 150 0.41 -0.40 12.42
N GLU A 151 1.45 -1.18 12.13
CA GLU A 151 2.84 -0.75 12.30
C GLU A 151 3.66 -1.10 11.06
N PRO A 152 4.53 -0.18 10.63
CA PRO A 152 5.42 -0.42 9.50
C PRO A 152 6.66 -1.21 9.93
N ILE A 153 7.09 -2.13 9.08
CA ILE A 153 8.40 -2.79 9.11
C ILE A 153 9.22 -2.22 7.97
N ASP A 154 10.39 -1.68 8.26
CA ASP A 154 11.30 -1.19 7.22
C ASP A 154 11.83 -2.36 6.38
N LEU A 155 11.60 -2.32 5.08
CA LEU A 155 12.13 -3.27 4.09
C LEU A 155 13.23 -2.66 3.21
N GLY A 156 13.58 -1.39 3.43
CA GLY A 156 14.62 -0.66 2.72
C GLY A 156 14.08 0.45 1.83
N VAL A 157 14.84 0.77 0.79
CA VAL A 157 14.52 1.87 -0.12
C VAL A 157 14.60 1.41 -1.57
N GLU A 158 13.73 1.93 -2.40
CA GLU A 158 13.73 1.70 -3.84
C GLU A 158 14.13 2.98 -4.59
N ASP A 159 15.04 2.85 -5.54
CA ASP A 159 15.40 3.98 -6.43
C ASP A 159 14.26 4.24 -7.43
N LEU A 160 13.97 5.50 -7.67
CA LEU A 160 13.22 5.95 -8.84
C LEU A 160 14.18 6.16 -9.99
N LEU A 161 14.03 5.39 -11.05
CA LEU A 161 14.82 5.58 -12.27
C LEU A 161 14.28 6.74 -13.08
N ILE A 162 15.20 7.58 -13.54
CA ILE A 162 14.95 8.63 -14.50
C ILE A 162 14.88 8.00 -15.88
N VAL A 163 13.79 8.26 -16.58
CA VAL A 163 13.49 7.68 -17.88
C VAL A 163 13.27 8.78 -18.91
N MET A 164 13.96 8.69 -20.02
CA MET A 164 13.89 9.65 -21.11
C MET A 164 14.18 9.01 -22.47
N SER A 165 13.93 9.76 -23.53
CA SER A 165 14.37 9.33 -24.87
C SER A 165 15.89 9.23 -24.94
N SER A 166 16.43 8.24 -25.65
CA SER A 166 17.87 8.13 -25.93
C SER A 166 18.44 9.34 -26.68
N ARG A 167 17.58 10.21 -27.22
CA ARG A 167 17.93 11.47 -27.88
C ARG A 167 17.94 12.68 -26.95
N HIS A 168 17.59 12.48 -25.66
CA HIS A 168 17.65 13.56 -24.66
C HIS A 168 19.11 13.99 -24.46
N PRO A 169 19.41 15.31 -24.30
CA PRO A 169 20.80 15.77 -24.11
C PRO A 169 21.55 15.12 -22.95
N SER A 170 20.85 14.73 -21.91
CA SER A 170 21.41 14.02 -20.74
C SER A 170 21.35 12.49 -20.85
N ALA A 171 20.91 11.94 -21.99
CA ALA A 171 20.86 10.48 -22.17
C ALA A 171 22.27 9.90 -22.35
N GLY A 172 22.42 8.59 -22.05
CA GLY A 172 23.68 7.86 -22.26
C GLY A 172 24.72 8.01 -21.14
N GLN A 173 24.38 8.70 -20.05
CA GLN A 173 25.17 8.75 -18.82
C GLN A 173 24.76 7.59 -17.89
N GLN A 174 25.67 7.16 -16.98
CA GLN A 174 25.30 6.17 -15.95
C GLN A 174 24.37 6.76 -14.88
N SER A 175 24.54 8.03 -14.59
CA SER A 175 23.70 8.80 -13.66
C SER A 175 23.53 10.24 -14.16
N VAL A 176 22.52 10.94 -13.70
CA VAL A 176 22.24 12.33 -14.09
C VAL A 176 21.93 13.17 -12.85
N ASP A 177 22.47 14.39 -12.84
CA ASP A 177 22.18 15.37 -11.78
C ASP A 177 20.84 16.06 -12.05
N LEU A 178 20.06 16.31 -10.99
CA LEU A 178 18.80 17.05 -11.09
C LEU A 178 18.97 18.49 -11.59
N ASN A 179 20.14 19.10 -11.38
CA ASN A 179 20.43 20.41 -11.94
C ASN A 179 20.40 20.42 -13.47
N ASP A 180 20.85 19.34 -14.11
CA ASP A 180 20.84 19.19 -15.57
C ASP A 180 19.42 18.96 -16.11
N LEU A 181 18.54 18.40 -15.27
CA LEU A 181 17.15 18.12 -15.61
C LEU A 181 16.19 19.27 -15.28
N ALA A 182 16.61 20.24 -14.48
CA ALA A 182 15.76 21.36 -14.05
C ALA A 182 15.22 22.23 -15.22
N ALA A 183 15.92 22.21 -16.36
CA ALA A 183 15.52 22.95 -17.58
C ALA A 183 14.51 22.17 -18.45
N TYR A 184 14.22 20.91 -18.13
CA TYR A 184 13.40 20.01 -18.93
C TYR A 184 12.13 19.60 -18.21
N PRO A 185 10.98 19.47 -18.91
CA PRO A 185 9.71 19.14 -18.28
C PRO A 185 9.70 17.70 -17.80
N LEU A 186 9.35 17.53 -16.51
CA LEU A 186 9.07 16.23 -15.90
C LEU A 186 7.61 15.85 -16.17
N LEU A 187 7.40 14.69 -16.76
CA LEU A 187 6.08 14.12 -17.00
C LEU A 187 5.75 13.13 -15.88
N LEU A 188 4.70 13.39 -15.14
CA LEU A 188 4.23 12.51 -14.08
C LEU A 188 2.71 12.26 -14.23
N PRO A 189 2.19 11.14 -13.71
CA PRO A 189 0.77 10.98 -13.50
C PRO A 189 0.21 12.08 -12.60
N PRO A 190 -1.12 12.31 -12.63
CA PRO A 190 -1.75 13.29 -11.75
C PRO A 190 -1.37 13.08 -10.29
N ARG A 191 -1.12 14.17 -9.54
CA ARG A 191 -0.71 14.11 -8.12
C ARG A 191 -1.61 13.22 -7.26
N GLN A 192 -2.92 13.25 -7.52
CA GLN A 192 -3.89 12.44 -6.77
C GLN A 192 -3.64 10.93 -6.88
N SER A 193 -3.06 10.46 -7.99
CA SER A 193 -2.76 9.04 -8.20
C SER A 193 -1.34 8.63 -7.78
N GLN A 194 -0.41 9.60 -7.61
CA GLN A 194 1.02 9.35 -7.31
C GLN A 194 1.58 10.38 -6.32
N VAL A 195 0.89 10.57 -5.17
CA VAL A 195 1.26 11.58 -4.17
C VAL A 195 2.73 11.44 -3.73
N LEU A 196 3.17 10.21 -3.46
CA LEU A 196 4.50 9.93 -2.94
C LEU A 196 5.61 10.32 -3.93
N ILE A 197 5.48 9.99 -5.21
CA ILE A 197 6.47 10.39 -6.23
C ILE A 197 6.57 11.91 -6.31
N HIS A 198 5.43 12.61 -6.31
CA HIS A 198 5.42 14.08 -6.33
C HIS A 198 6.13 14.68 -5.11
N GLN A 199 5.94 14.11 -3.92
CA GLN A 199 6.62 14.56 -2.70
C GLN A 199 8.13 14.36 -2.80
N VAL A 200 8.59 13.17 -3.18
CA VAL A 200 10.02 12.86 -3.34
C VAL A 200 10.69 13.80 -4.33
N VAL A 201 10.05 14.07 -5.47
CA VAL A 201 10.57 15.01 -6.48
C VAL A 201 10.63 16.42 -5.94
N GLU A 202 9.57 16.91 -5.30
CA GLU A 202 9.53 18.26 -4.74
C GLU A 202 10.59 18.45 -3.66
N ASP A 203 10.82 17.46 -2.81
CA ASP A 203 11.83 17.50 -1.76
C ASP A 203 13.24 17.46 -2.37
N ALA A 204 13.50 16.60 -3.35
CA ALA A 204 14.79 16.52 -4.05
C ALA A 204 15.14 17.85 -4.76
N PHE A 205 14.17 18.47 -5.45
CA PHE A 205 14.39 19.76 -6.09
C PHE A 205 14.53 20.92 -5.09
N ARG A 206 13.85 20.86 -3.96
CA ARG A 206 14.02 21.84 -2.88
C ARG A 206 15.40 21.76 -2.26
N GLU A 207 15.95 20.55 -2.07
CA GLU A 207 17.31 20.33 -1.55
C GLU A 207 18.37 21.01 -2.42
N ILE A 208 18.23 20.98 -3.74
CA ILE A 208 19.17 21.65 -4.67
C ILE A 208 18.82 23.13 -4.94
N GLY A 209 17.84 23.70 -4.22
CA GLY A 209 17.43 25.10 -4.39
C GLY A 209 16.77 25.42 -5.74
N ARG A 210 16.19 24.41 -6.42
CA ARG A 210 15.52 24.54 -7.71
C ARG A 210 14.03 24.25 -7.59
N ARG A 211 13.29 24.58 -8.64
CA ARG A 211 11.89 24.15 -8.81
C ARG A 211 11.81 23.16 -9.97
N VAL A 212 11.07 22.09 -9.78
CA VAL A 212 10.76 21.16 -10.87
C VAL A 212 9.84 21.81 -11.88
N GLN A 213 10.15 21.65 -13.16
CA GLN A 213 9.25 22.04 -14.25
C GLN A 213 8.35 20.85 -14.58
N LEU A 214 7.09 20.89 -14.13
CA LEU A 214 6.11 19.86 -14.49
C LEU A 214 5.61 20.11 -15.92
N GLY A 215 5.62 19.05 -16.72
CA GLY A 215 4.99 19.00 -18.03
C GLY A 215 3.52 18.53 -17.95
N PRO A 216 2.90 18.23 -19.10
CA PRO A 216 1.57 17.63 -19.13
C PRO A 216 1.52 16.32 -18.34
N ALA A 217 0.40 16.10 -17.63
CA ALA A 217 0.20 14.86 -16.90
C ALA A 217 0.10 13.67 -17.88
N ILE A 218 0.70 12.56 -17.50
CA ILE A 218 0.69 11.31 -18.27
C ILE A 218 -0.21 10.26 -17.61
N PRO A 219 -0.68 9.23 -18.34
CA PRO A 219 -1.42 8.13 -17.75
C PRO A 219 -0.63 7.43 -16.65
N SER A 220 -1.35 6.86 -15.68
CA SER A 220 -0.74 6.08 -14.59
C SER A 220 -0.30 4.67 -15.03
N ASP A 221 -0.64 4.27 -16.24
CA ASP A 221 -0.23 3.02 -16.87
C ASP A 221 1.25 3.08 -17.24
N HIS A 222 2.02 2.11 -16.78
CA HIS A 222 3.44 2.00 -17.05
C HIS A 222 3.77 1.92 -18.55
N THR A 223 3.00 1.13 -19.32
CA THR A 223 3.21 0.99 -20.77
C THR A 223 2.95 2.31 -21.50
N ALA A 224 1.84 2.98 -21.18
CA ALA A 224 1.52 4.29 -21.72
C ALA A 224 2.57 5.35 -21.35
N THR A 225 3.13 5.29 -20.13
CA THR A 225 4.23 6.17 -19.70
C THR A 225 5.44 6.03 -20.63
N LEU A 226 5.85 4.80 -20.95
CA LEU A 226 6.98 4.56 -21.85
C LEU A 226 6.71 5.02 -23.28
N ASP A 227 5.49 4.84 -23.78
CA ASP A 227 5.10 5.24 -25.13
C ASP A 227 5.03 6.77 -25.31
N VAL A 228 4.71 7.51 -24.24
CA VAL A 228 4.64 8.99 -24.27
C VAL A 228 6.03 9.63 -24.33
N ILE A 229 7.09 8.93 -23.87
CA ILE A 229 8.46 9.48 -23.88
C ILE A 229 9.09 9.38 -25.27
N THR A 230 8.48 10.00 -26.26
CA THR A 230 9.08 10.24 -27.57
C THR A 230 9.65 11.68 -27.70
N ASN A 231 9.35 12.54 -26.73
CA ASN A 231 9.83 13.90 -26.71
C ASN A 231 11.25 13.96 -26.13
N PRO A 232 12.28 14.27 -26.93
CA PRO A 232 13.66 14.34 -26.46
C PRO A 232 13.92 15.49 -25.46
N LYS A 233 12.92 16.32 -25.17
CA LYS A 233 13.01 17.40 -24.18
C LYS A 233 12.28 17.10 -22.88
N ALA A 234 11.79 15.88 -22.69
CA ALA A 234 11.05 15.49 -21.48
C ALA A 234 11.64 14.25 -20.83
N TRP A 235 11.40 14.11 -19.54
CA TRP A 235 11.76 12.95 -18.74
C TRP A 235 10.64 12.56 -17.80
N THR A 236 10.69 11.33 -17.29
CA THR A 236 9.74 10.80 -16.29
C THR A 236 10.45 9.91 -15.29
N LEU A 237 9.71 9.38 -14.33
CA LEU A 237 10.21 8.47 -13.30
C LEU A 237 9.47 7.14 -13.34
N LEU A 238 10.23 6.07 -13.15
CA LEU A 238 9.70 4.73 -12.93
C LEU A 238 10.33 4.11 -11.68
N TYR A 239 9.61 3.23 -11.05
CA TYR A 239 10.16 2.38 -9.99
C TYR A 239 11.22 1.44 -10.59
N SER A 240 12.37 1.29 -9.92
CA SER A 240 13.49 0.47 -10.40
C SER A 240 13.08 -0.98 -10.63
N ILE A 241 12.29 -1.52 -9.73
CA ILE A 241 11.70 -2.86 -9.79
C ILE A 241 10.90 -3.08 -11.08
N THR A 242 10.18 -2.05 -11.53
CA THR A 242 9.34 -2.14 -12.73
C THR A 242 10.11 -1.89 -14.02
N ALA A 243 11.18 -1.11 -13.95
CA ALA A 243 11.96 -0.68 -15.12
C ALA A 243 12.91 -1.78 -15.65
N GLY A 244 13.41 -2.67 -14.75
CA GLY A 244 14.37 -3.73 -15.12
C GLY A 244 13.83 -4.77 -16.08
N GLU A 245 12.53 -4.94 -16.19
CA GLU A 245 11.89 -5.99 -16.97
C GLU A 245 11.63 -5.63 -18.45
N SER A 246 11.84 -4.38 -18.87
CA SER A 246 11.48 -3.97 -20.24
C SER A 246 12.42 -2.92 -20.85
N PRO A 247 13.67 -3.28 -21.21
CA PRO A 247 14.49 -2.40 -22.02
C PRO A 247 13.83 -2.18 -23.38
N ARG A 248 13.41 -0.94 -23.68
CA ARG A 248 12.87 -0.56 -24.99
C ARG A 248 13.92 0.21 -25.78
N ALA A 249 14.08 -0.14 -27.05
CA ALA A 249 14.95 0.61 -27.98
C ALA A 249 14.51 2.09 -28.01
N GLY A 250 15.46 3.00 -27.91
CA GLY A 250 15.20 4.45 -27.95
C GLY A 250 14.87 5.11 -26.62
N ILE A 251 14.94 4.35 -25.50
CA ILE A 251 14.71 4.84 -24.14
C ILE A 251 15.97 4.59 -23.28
N SER A 252 16.35 5.57 -22.50
CA SER A 252 17.45 5.49 -21.53
C SER A 252 16.89 5.49 -20.10
N PHE A 253 17.44 4.61 -19.27
CA PHE A 253 17.16 4.51 -17.84
C PHE A 253 18.41 4.91 -17.08
N MET A 254 18.29 5.83 -16.13
CA MET A 254 19.42 6.35 -15.38
C MET A 254 19.05 6.53 -13.91
N ARG A 255 20.06 6.52 -13.06
CA ARG A 255 19.89 6.88 -11.65
C ARG A 255 20.16 8.36 -11.43
N GLU A 256 19.57 8.91 -10.41
CA GLU A 256 19.94 10.23 -9.91
C GLU A 256 21.32 10.13 -9.23
N ALA A 257 22.23 11.06 -9.56
CA ALA A 257 23.64 10.99 -9.21
C ALA A 257 23.93 11.00 -7.69
N HIS A 258 23.06 11.56 -6.90
CA HIS A 258 23.24 11.74 -5.45
C HIS A 258 22.23 10.91 -4.61
N GLY A 259 21.44 10.06 -5.23
CA GLY A 259 20.47 9.19 -4.56
C GLY A 259 19.28 9.92 -3.91
N ARG A 260 18.89 11.09 -4.41
CA ARG A 260 17.78 11.90 -3.89
C ARG A 260 16.41 11.37 -4.29
N LEU A 261 16.35 10.63 -5.39
CA LEU A 261 15.10 10.04 -5.89
C LEU A 261 14.92 8.62 -5.38
N ARG A 262 14.60 8.52 -4.08
CA ARG A 262 14.39 7.24 -3.38
C ARG A 262 13.07 7.21 -2.65
N ILE A 263 12.46 6.04 -2.62
CA ILE A 263 11.18 5.80 -1.93
C ILE A 263 11.38 4.70 -0.89
N PRO A 264 10.99 4.92 0.38
CA PRO A 264 10.98 3.85 1.36
C PRO A 264 10.02 2.75 0.93
N VAL A 265 10.41 1.50 1.18
CA VAL A 265 9.57 0.31 1.03
C VAL A 265 9.30 -0.26 2.41
N SER A 266 8.04 -0.51 2.71
CA SER A 266 7.63 -1.00 4.02
C SER A 266 6.74 -2.23 3.89
N GLY A 267 6.92 -3.16 4.82
CA GLY A 267 5.91 -4.12 5.20
C GLY A 267 5.01 -3.51 6.28
N VAL A 268 3.72 -3.67 6.15
CA VAL A 268 2.77 -3.21 7.19
C VAL A 268 2.15 -4.43 7.83
N THR A 269 2.25 -4.51 9.16
CA THR A 269 1.65 -5.55 9.97
C THR A 269 0.66 -4.95 10.96
N ARG A 270 -0.11 -5.80 11.64
CA ARG A 270 -0.96 -5.35 12.73
C ARG A 270 -0.13 -5.20 14.01
N SER A 271 -0.33 -4.09 14.72
CA SER A 271 0.37 -3.80 15.97
C SER A 271 0.13 -4.89 17.00
N GLY A 272 1.22 -5.39 17.59
CA GLY A 272 1.17 -6.46 18.59
C GLY A 272 0.74 -7.83 18.04
N ALA A 273 0.73 -8.05 16.74
CA ALA A 273 0.46 -9.35 16.16
C ALA A 273 1.57 -10.34 16.51
N THR A 274 1.17 -11.57 16.83
CA THR A 274 2.10 -12.70 16.98
C THR A 274 2.18 -13.41 15.64
N HIS A 275 3.38 -13.59 15.13
CA HIS A 275 3.66 -14.30 13.89
C HIS A 275 4.39 -15.62 14.18
N VAL A 276 4.32 -16.54 13.22
CA VAL A 276 5.12 -17.78 13.26
C VAL A 276 6.62 -17.43 13.20
N PRO A 277 7.51 -18.26 13.76
CA PRO A 277 8.96 -17.96 13.79
C PRO A 277 9.54 -17.66 12.40
N GLU A 278 9.07 -18.36 11.37
CA GLU A 278 9.49 -18.25 9.96
C GLU A 278 9.15 -16.90 9.34
N PHE A 279 8.26 -16.13 9.97
CA PHE A 279 7.92 -14.78 9.52
C PHE A 279 9.14 -13.84 9.51
N ASN A 280 10.03 -13.98 10.48
CA ASN A 280 11.26 -13.16 10.53
C ASN A 280 12.22 -13.51 9.39
N ASP A 281 12.32 -14.79 9.02
CA ASP A 281 13.11 -15.23 7.87
C ASP A 281 12.53 -14.69 6.55
N LEU A 282 11.19 -14.65 6.45
CA LEU A 282 10.53 -14.02 5.31
C LEU A 282 10.77 -12.50 5.25
N ILE A 283 10.70 -11.80 6.38
CA ILE A 283 11.03 -10.37 6.43
C ILE A 283 12.47 -10.11 5.97
N GLN A 284 13.42 -10.94 6.41
CA GLN A 284 14.81 -10.81 5.97
C GLN A 284 14.95 -11.08 4.47
N ALA A 285 14.35 -12.15 3.96
CA ALA A 285 14.37 -12.46 2.53
C ALA A 285 13.72 -11.35 1.68
N LEU A 286 12.63 -10.74 2.16
CA LEU A 286 12.02 -9.57 1.51
C LEU A 286 12.98 -8.37 1.49
N LYS A 287 13.67 -8.08 2.60
CA LYS A 287 14.68 -7.01 2.65
C LYS A 287 15.78 -7.23 1.63
N ASP A 288 16.30 -8.45 1.55
CA ASP A 288 17.38 -8.81 0.63
C ASP A 288 16.91 -8.70 -0.83
N SER A 289 15.69 -9.12 -1.14
CA SER A 289 15.10 -9.03 -2.47
C SER A 289 14.71 -7.60 -2.88
N MET A 290 14.32 -6.73 -1.92
CA MET A 290 13.97 -5.32 -2.18
C MET A 290 15.22 -4.43 -2.32
N ASN A 291 16.36 -4.84 -1.76
CA ASN A 291 17.63 -4.15 -1.83
C ASN A 291 18.69 -5.05 -2.51
N PRO A 292 18.51 -5.43 -3.78
CA PRO A 292 19.52 -6.25 -4.43
C PRO A 292 20.84 -5.47 -4.39
N SER A 293 21.83 -6.03 -3.67
CA SER A 293 23.21 -5.59 -3.80
C SER A 293 23.58 -5.82 -5.25
N PHE A 294 23.62 -4.74 -6.04
CA PHE A 294 24.16 -4.85 -7.41
C PHE A 294 25.63 -5.21 -7.25
N THR A 295 25.91 -6.51 -7.32
CA THR A 295 27.25 -7.01 -7.63
C THR A 295 27.57 -6.44 -9.02
N GLU A 296 28.63 -5.64 -9.08
CA GLU A 296 29.22 -5.02 -10.29
C GLU A 296 29.45 -6.02 -11.43
#